data_c832d0b3f4c9d7ad96853fcbea4688d3
#
_entry.id   c832d0b3f4c9d7ad96853fcbea4688d3
#
_cell.length_a   1.000
_cell.length_b   1.000
_cell.length_c   1.000
_cell.angle_alpha   90.00
_cell.angle_beta   90.00
_cell.angle_gamma   90.00
#
_symmetry.space_group_name_H-M   'P 1'
#
loop_
_entity.id
_entity.type
_entity.pdbx_description
1 polymer ?
#
loop_
_entity_poly.entity_id
_entity_poly.type
_entity_poly.pdbx_seq_one_letter_code
_entity_poly.pdbx_strand_id
1 'polypeptide(L)'
;MRIRSSLFQSLAAVGACAMGCAALAAPPTQCPALADLPALHCVSNAQGWFYAGTPDAAADLAADASSVAMEFSRYFGRPAPRGAVIAAGTAQTISASTTDALKAAGATWQLPWLDAAERRDLQRSALHKQLRARLPDASDADIRARIDAAIPAQPATTQDATDRSAVRHEIGHMALMRAFWPAPSAQAAAAGHYGGPGPDWLDELAAVLMESDTMADSRRALLGRPDAADHLRPLDVFFAQSHPMAAQLPALQAQATSDAGAGGRVRVLSGEAAQRLAGDARWFYAQARGVADFLLASSDDPAVFGSIAAFLADGGDMDGWLAAHGNRYGLPTTVAALGAAWTQWLAARGAQPATDAPQVR
;
A
#
# COMPACT_ATOMS: atom_id res chain seq x y z
N MET A 1 -67.50 -41.91 30.84
CA MET A 1 -66.54 -41.08 31.53
C MET A 1 -65.87 -40.18 30.50
N ARG A 2 -66.01 -38.88 30.63
CA ARG A 2 -65.85 -37.87 29.53
C ARG A 2 -64.40 -37.50 29.34
N ILE A 3 -63.91 -37.60 28.06
CA ILE A 3 -62.62 -37.09 27.61
C ILE A 3 -62.84 -35.66 27.10
N ARG A 4 -62.13 -34.68 27.69
CA ARG A 4 -62.07 -33.29 27.20
C ARG A 4 -60.86 -33.11 26.38
N SER A 5 -61.03 -32.82 25.09
CA SER A 5 -59.99 -32.36 24.17
C SER A 5 -59.81 -30.84 24.32
N SER A 6 -58.64 -30.39 24.65
CA SER A 6 -58.25 -28.98 24.59
C SER A 6 -57.40 -28.72 23.35
N LEU A 7 -57.93 -27.94 22.41
CA LEU A 7 -57.23 -27.38 21.26
C LEU A 7 -56.33 -26.27 21.75
N PHE A 8 -55.03 -26.40 21.49
CA PHE A 8 -54.05 -25.30 21.54
C PHE A 8 -53.98 -24.67 20.16
N GLN A 9 -54.46 -23.46 20.03
CA GLN A 9 -54.23 -22.60 18.87
C GLN A 9 -52.87 -21.90 19.06
N SER A 10 -51.88 -22.27 18.23
CA SER A 10 -50.60 -21.55 18.12
C SER A 10 -50.77 -20.40 17.14
N LEU A 11 -50.77 -19.15 17.63
CA LEU A 11 -50.60 -17.96 16.80
C LEU A 11 -49.12 -17.88 16.39
N ALA A 12 -48.83 -18.07 15.11
CA ALA A 12 -47.54 -17.73 14.51
C ALA A 12 -47.52 -16.23 14.24
N ALA A 13 -46.76 -15.48 15.05
CA ALA A 13 -46.43 -14.09 14.77
C ALA A 13 -45.36 -14.04 13.68
N VAL A 14 -45.74 -13.67 12.47
CA VAL A 14 -44.81 -13.36 11.39
C VAL A 14 -44.22 -11.99 11.68
N GLY A 15 -43.00 -11.97 12.26
CA GLY A 15 -42.19 -10.77 12.39
C GLY A 15 -41.63 -10.36 11.03
N ALA A 16 -42.17 -9.34 10.41
CA ALA A 16 -41.57 -8.69 9.23
C ALA A 16 -40.32 -7.96 9.67
N CYS A 17 -39.15 -8.57 9.47
CA CYS A 17 -37.88 -7.84 9.49
C CYS A 17 -37.86 -6.86 8.32
N ALA A 18 -38.17 -5.59 8.57
CA ALA A 18 -37.87 -4.51 7.67
C ALA A 18 -36.33 -4.36 7.63
N MET A 19 -35.70 -5.02 6.67
CA MET A 19 -34.31 -4.69 6.28
C MET A 19 -34.36 -3.27 5.73
N GLY A 20 -33.99 -2.30 6.56
CA GLY A 20 -33.73 -0.95 6.13
C GLY A 20 -32.55 -0.97 5.14
N CYS A 21 -32.86 -0.93 3.84
CA CYS A 21 -31.85 -0.54 2.85
C CYS A 21 -31.36 0.86 3.22
N ALA A 22 -30.21 0.93 3.91
CA ALA A 22 -29.49 2.18 3.99
C ALA A 22 -29.19 2.59 2.54
N ALA A 23 -29.92 3.58 2.04
CA ALA A 23 -29.64 4.19 0.76
C ALA A 23 -28.19 4.68 0.84
N LEU A 24 -27.29 4.01 0.12
CA LEU A 24 -25.94 4.50 -0.09
C LEU A 24 -26.10 5.89 -0.73
N ALA A 25 -25.79 6.93 0.03
CA ALA A 25 -25.81 8.30 -0.48
C ALA A 25 -24.96 8.32 -1.75
N ALA A 26 -25.55 8.88 -2.83
CA ALA A 26 -24.83 9.05 -4.08
C ALA A 26 -23.50 9.76 -3.77
N PRO A 27 -22.35 9.31 -4.34
CA PRO A 27 -21.08 9.95 -4.08
C PRO A 27 -21.20 11.43 -4.44
N PRO A 28 -20.66 12.34 -3.60
CA PRO A 28 -20.68 13.76 -3.93
C PRO A 28 -19.95 13.98 -5.25
N THR A 29 -20.66 14.53 -6.21
CA THR A 29 -20.14 14.81 -7.56
C THR A 29 -19.27 16.07 -7.61
N GLN A 30 -19.25 16.84 -6.53
CA GLN A 30 -18.56 18.11 -6.47
C GLN A 30 -17.26 17.99 -5.66
N CYS A 31 -16.18 18.52 -6.22
CA CYS A 31 -14.90 18.63 -5.53
C CYS A 31 -14.96 19.66 -4.42
N PRO A 32 -14.51 19.35 -3.18
CA PRO A 32 -14.27 20.35 -2.16
C PRO A 32 -13.31 21.44 -2.64
N ALA A 33 -13.64 22.70 -2.36
CA ALA A 33 -12.72 23.80 -2.61
C ALA A 33 -11.57 23.74 -1.59
N LEU A 34 -10.35 23.71 -2.07
CA LEU A 34 -9.14 23.75 -1.26
C LEU A 34 -8.58 25.17 -1.29
N ALA A 35 -8.87 25.96 -0.24
CA ALA A 35 -8.55 27.38 -0.20
C ALA A 35 -7.04 27.66 -0.37
N ASP A 36 -6.18 26.78 0.13
CA ASP A 36 -4.73 26.90 0.04
C ASP A 36 -4.14 26.37 -1.26
N LEU A 37 -4.96 25.73 -2.10
CA LEU A 37 -4.56 25.06 -3.34
C LEU A 37 -5.49 25.42 -4.52
N PRO A 38 -5.72 26.71 -4.79
CA PRO A 38 -6.77 27.14 -5.74
C PRO A 38 -6.46 26.82 -7.20
N ALA A 39 -5.19 26.55 -7.54
CA ALA A 39 -4.75 26.28 -8.91
C ALA A 39 -4.85 24.83 -9.33
N LEU A 40 -5.29 23.91 -8.45
CA LEU A 40 -5.39 22.51 -8.79
C LEU A 40 -6.70 22.17 -9.49
N HIS A 41 -6.58 21.33 -10.52
CA HIS A 41 -7.73 20.67 -11.13
C HIS A 41 -8.18 19.49 -10.27
N CYS A 42 -9.48 19.26 -10.19
CA CYS A 42 -10.02 18.17 -9.42
C CYS A 42 -10.96 17.28 -10.25
N VAL A 43 -10.78 15.98 -10.11
CA VAL A 43 -11.72 14.95 -10.57
C VAL A 43 -12.28 14.23 -9.36
N SER A 44 -13.60 14.00 -9.32
CA SER A 44 -14.25 13.19 -8.29
C SER A 44 -14.88 11.93 -8.88
N ASN A 45 -14.81 10.84 -8.14
CA ASN A 45 -15.49 9.57 -8.45
C ASN A 45 -15.97 8.88 -7.17
N ALA A 46 -16.40 7.61 -7.28
CA ALA A 46 -16.87 6.83 -6.13
C ALA A 46 -15.78 6.64 -5.05
N GLN A 47 -14.50 6.67 -5.41
CA GLN A 47 -13.36 6.47 -4.52
C GLN A 47 -12.92 7.74 -3.81
N GLY A 48 -13.32 8.92 -4.30
CA GLY A 48 -12.97 10.18 -3.63
C GLY A 48 -12.66 11.33 -4.57
N TRP A 49 -11.62 12.11 -4.22
CA TRP A 49 -11.25 13.36 -4.90
C TRP A 49 -9.76 13.34 -5.23
N PHE A 50 -9.45 13.76 -6.47
CA PHE A 50 -8.12 13.66 -7.05
C PHE A 50 -7.71 15.00 -7.61
N TYR A 51 -6.72 15.63 -7.00
CA TYR A 51 -6.25 16.96 -7.30
C TYR A 51 -4.86 16.91 -7.93
N ALA A 52 -4.68 17.60 -9.05
CA ALA A 52 -3.39 17.74 -9.74
C ALA A 52 -3.26 19.06 -10.48
N GLY A 53 -2.06 19.39 -10.94
CA GLY A 53 -1.77 20.61 -11.67
C GLY A 53 -2.40 20.67 -13.07
N THR A 54 -2.85 19.52 -13.63
CA THR A 54 -3.53 19.46 -14.95
C THR A 54 -4.77 18.58 -14.85
N PRO A 55 -5.78 18.79 -15.74
CA PRO A 55 -6.99 17.96 -15.81
C PRO A 55 -6.66 16.48 -16.06
N ASP A 56 -5.72 16.20 -16.95
CA ASP A 56 -5.33 14.84 -17.34
C ASP A 56 -4.67 14.12 -16.17
N ALA A 57 -3.75 14.76 -15.46
CA ALA A 57 -3.12 14.17 -14.26
C ALA A 57 -4.15 13.88 -13.15
N ALA A 58 -5.13 14.77 -12.94
CA ALA A 58 -6.22 14.52 -11.99
C ALA A 58 -7.10 13.34 -12.42
N ALA A 59 -7.37 13.19 -13.72
CA ALA A 59 -8.13 12.08 -14.28
C ALA A 59 -7.36 10.75 -14.15
N ASP A 60 -6.05 10.74 -14.38
CA ASP A 60 -5.19 9.57 -14.20
C ASP A 60 -5.19 9.09 -12.75
N LEU A 61 -5.04 10.00 -11.79
CA LEU A 61 -5.13 9.64 -10.35
C LEU A 61 -6.50 9.04 -10.00
N ALA A 62 -7.59 9.57 -10.55
CA ALA A 62 -8.94 9.04 -10.35
C ALA A 62 -9.11 7.65 -10.96
N ALA A 63 -8.51 7.39 -12.12
CA ALA A 63 -8.51 6.08 -12.77
C ALA A 63 -7.70 5.06 -11.98
N ASP A 64 -6.53 5.43 -11.47
CA ASP A 64 -5.69 4.58 -10.63
C ASP A 64 -6.39 4.21 -9.32
N ALA A 65 -7.05 5.15 -8.67
CA ALA A 65 -7.85 4.87 -7.47
C ALA A 65 -9.05 3.95 -7.77
N SER A 66 -9.67 4.05 -8.94
CA SER A 66 -10.73 3.14 -9.36
C SER A 66 -10.20 1.73 -9.57
N SER A 67 -9.02 1.59 -10.18
CA SER A 67 -8.35 0.29 -10.33
C SER A 67 -8.03 -0.34 -8.98
N VAL A 68 -7.45 0.44 -8.05
CA VAL A 68 -7.18 -0.01 -6.67
C VAL A 68 -8.47 -0.47 -5.98
N ALA A 69 -9.57 0.27 -6.11
CA ALA A 69 -10.83 -0.11 -5.46
C ALA A 69 -11.40 -1.44 -5.98
N MET A 70 -11.25 -1.72 -7.27
CA MET A 70 -11.65 -3.01 -7.85
C MET A 70 -10.80 -4.16 -7.31
N GLU A 71 -9.47 -4.03 -7.35
CA GLU A 71 -8.55 -5.05 -6.84
C GLU A 71 -8.70 -5.22 -5.33
N PHE A 72 -8.84 -4.13 -4.58
CA PHE A 72 -9.06 -4.19 -3.14
C PHE A 72 -10.35 -4.95 -2.80
N SER A 73 -11.45 -4.67 -3.50
CA SER A 73 -12.70 -5.41 -3.29
C SER A 73 -12.56 -6.89 -3.61
N ARG A 74 -11.78 -7.22 -4.65
CA ARG A 74 -11.50 -8.61 -5.05
C ARG A 74 -10.71 -9.37 -3.99
N TYR A 75 -9.65 -8.77 -3.46
CA TYR A 75 -8.71 -9.45 -2.57
C TYR A 75 -9.09 -9.35 -1.09
N PHE A 76 -9.82 -8.32 -0.70
CA PHE A 76 -10.20 -8.07 0.70
C PHE A 76 -11.69 -8.24 0.99
N GLY A 77 -12.53 -8.53 -0.03
CA GLY A 77 -13.94 -8.84 0.13
C GLY A 77 -14.79 -7.67 0.65
N ARG A 78 -14.29 -6.42 0.57
CA ARG A 78 -14.98 -5.22 0.99
C ARG A 78 -14.60 -4.01 0.14
N PRO A 79 -15.45 -2.98 0.04
CA PRO A 79 -15.15 -1.78 -0.74
C PRO A 79 -13.96 -1.03 -0.13
N ALA A 80 -13.12 -0.44 -1.00
CA ALA A 80 -12.06 0.46 -0.57
C ALA A 80 -12.66 1.73 0.05
N PRO A 81 -12.13 2.20 1.20
CA PRO A 81 -12.55 3.44 1.82
C PRO A 81 -12.25 4.66 0.92
N ARG A 82 -13.13 5.66 0.95
CA ARG A 82 -12.98 6.89 0.16
C ARG A 82 -11.88 7.77 0.72
N GLY A 83 -11.14 8.42 -0.16
CA GLY A 83 -10.08 9.33 0.24
C GLY A 83 -9.79 10.44 -0.77
N ALA A 84 -8.62 11.05 -0.64
CA ALA A 84 -8.16 12.05 -1.56
C ALA A 84 -6.67 11.89 -1.88
N VAL A 85 -6.30 12.08 -3.15
CA VAL A 85 -4.91 12.24 -3.58
C VAL A 85 -4.69 13.68 -3.99
N ILE A 86 -3.62 14.30 -3.51
CA ILE A 86 -3.32 15.71 -3.73
C ILE A 86 -1.91 15.84 -4.29
N ALA A 87 -1.80 15.98 -5.59
CA ALA A 87 -0.56 16.28 -6.29
C ALA A 87 -0.39 17.80 -6.45
N ALA A 88 0.10 18.42 -5.38
CA ALA A 88 0.21 19.89 -5.27
C ALA A 88 1.63 20.42 -5.50
N GLY A 89 2.59 19.55 -5.83
CA GLY A 89 3.99 19.92 -6.02
C GLY A 89 4.82 19.99 -4.75
N THR A 90 6.10 20.27 -4.93
CA THR A 90 7.15 20.13 -3.88
C THR A 90 7.06 21.13 -2.74
N ALA A 91 6.30 22.21 -2.91
CA ALA A 91 6.29 23.32 -1.98
C ALA A 91 5.18 23.24 -0.92
N GLN A 92 4.30 22.22 -0.99
CA GLN A 92 3.06 22.31 -0.23
C GLN A 92 2.89 21.12 0.73
N THR A 93 2.81 21.45 2.01
CA THR A 93 2.26 20.57 3.03
C THR A 93 0.75 20.70 3.00
N ILE A 94 0.02 19.59 3.05
CA ILE A 94 -1.45 19.64 3.21
C ILE A 94 -1.75 20.39 4.51
N SER A 95 -2.43 21.52 4.39
CA SER A 95 -2.80 22.35 5.54
C SER A 95 -3.91 21.70 6.39
N ALA A 96 -4.08 22.18 7.60
CA ALA A 96 -5.18 21.77 8.46
C ALA A 96 -6.54 22.08 7.81
N SER A 97 -6.68 23.25 7.15
CA SER A 97 -7.92 23.65 6.48
C SER A 97 -8.26 22.73 5.29
N THR A 98 -7.27 22.35 4.49
CA THR A 98 -7.44 21.35 3.42
C THR A 98 -7.85 19.99 4.00
N THR A 99 -7.18 19.56 5.07
CA THR A 99 -7.49 18.31 5.76
C THR A 99 -8.95 18.30 6.25
N ASP A 100 -9.39 19.37 6.89
CA ASP A 100 -10.73 19.47 7.46
C ASP A 100 -11.81 19.56 6.37
N ALA A 101 -11.56 20.28 5.27
CA ALA A 101 -12.47 20.33 4.13
C ALA A 101 -12.69 18.94 3.50
N LEU A 102 -11.63 18.18 3.31
CA LEU A 102 -11.70 16.83 2.76
C LEU A 102 -12.40 15.85 3.73
N LYS A 103 -12.10 15.92 5.03
CA LYS A 103 -12.80 15.11 6.05
C LYS A 103 -14.29 15.45 6.09
N ALA A 104 -14.66 16.73 6.05
CA ALA A 104 -16.05 17.17 6.02
C ALA A 104 -16.79 16.65 4.76
N ALA A 105 -16.08 16.51 3.65
CA ALA A 105 -16.61 15.90 2.43
C ALA A 105 -16.69 14.36 2.51
N GLY A 106 -16.13 13.72 3.55
CA GLY A 106 -16.16 12.29 3.78
C GLY A 106 -14.91 11.53 3.37
N ALA A 107 -13.77 12.20 3.17
CA ALA A 107 -12.48 11.54 2.98
C ALA A 107 -12.04 10.88 4.30
N THR A 108 -11.75 9.59 4.26
CA THR A 108 -11.23 8.84 5.41
C THR A 108 -9.71 8.82 5.45
N TRP A 109 -9.06 9.10 4.32
CA TRP A 109 -7.60 9.22 4.17
C TRP A 109 -7.25 10.33 3.18
N GLN A 110 -6.01 10.79 3.25
CA GLN A 110 -5.45 11.80 2.35
C GLN A 110 -4.01 11.41 2.05
N LEU A 111 -3.66 11.45 0.77
CA LEU A 111 -2.32 11.13 0.28
C LEU A 111 -1.74 12.36 -0.44
N PRO A 112 -0.77 13.07 0.19
CA PRO A 112 0.06 14.02 -0.54
C PRO A 112 0.89 13.25 -1.55
N TRP A 113 0.88 13.69 -2.80
CA TRP A 113 1.60 13.02 -3.86
C TRP A 113 2.58 13.96 -4.55
N LEU A 114 3.76 13.46 -4.80
CA LEU A 114 4.73 14.07 -5.71
C LEU A 114 4.91 13.14 -6.90
N ASP A 115 4.78 13.66 -8.10
CA ASP A 115 5.08 12.89 -9.29
C ASP A 115 6.58 12.55 -9.38
N ALA A 116 6.94 11.65 -10.30
CA ALA A 116 8.31 11.20 -10.42
C ALA A 116 9.29 12.30 -10.86
N ALA A 117 8.82 13.31 -11.62
CA ALA A 117 9.66 14.44 -12.01
C ALA A 117 9.95 15.32 -10.80
N GLU A 118 8.93 15.67 -10.02
CA GLU A 118 9.07 16.46 -8.80
C GLU A 118 9.96 15.77 -7.76
N ARG A 119 9.75 14.47 -7.54
CA ARG A 119 10.63 13.67 -6.65
C ARG A 119 12.08 13.70 -7.10
N ARG A 120 12.33 13.57 -8.40
CA ARG A 120 13.67 13.62 -8.98
C ARG A 120 14.31 15.00 -8.80
N ASP A 121 13.55 16.07 -9.03
CA ASP A 121 14.05 17.43 -8.84
C ASP A 121 14.42 17.71 -7.39
N LEU A 122 13.63 17.22 -6.43
CA LEU A 122 13.98 17.28 -5.02
C LEU A 122 15.26 16.49 -4.71
N GLN A 123 15.39 15.27 -5.23
CA GLN A 123 16.59 14.46 -5.04
C GLN A 123 17.82 15.14 -5.63
N ARG A 124 17.72 15.68 -6.85
CA ARG A 124 18.79 16.43 -7.50
C ARG A 124 19.20 17.67 -6.70
N SER A 125 18.22 18.42 -6.22
CA SER A 125 18.46 19.61 -5.40
C SER A 125 19.12 19.26 -4.07
N ALA A 126 18.68 18.19 -3.40
CA ALA A 126 19.28 17.73 -2.15
C ALA A 126 20.71 17.23 -2.37
N LEU A 127 20.95 16.46 -3.44
CA LEU A 127 22.29 15.97 -3.78
C LEU A 127 23.22 17.13 -4.18
N HIS A 128 22.72 18.13 -4.89
CA HIS A 128 23.48 19.34 -5.21
C HIS A 128 23.97 20.05 -3.94
N LYS A 129 23.07 20.30 -2.98
CA LYS A 129 23.44 20.91 -1.68
C LYS A 129 24.48 20.07 -0.94
N GLN A 130 24.32 18.75 -0.92
CA GLN A 130 25.25 17.85 -0.24
C GLN A 130 26.63 17.83 -0.90
N LEU A 131 26.69 17.77 -2.24
CA LEU A 131 27.95 17.80 -2.98
C LEU A 131 28.68 19.14 -2.82
N ARG A 132 27.96 20.26 -2.85
CA ARG A 132 28.54 21.57 -2.57
C ARG A 132 29.19 21.68 -1.20
N ALA A 133 28.49 21.17 -0.16
CA ALA A 133 29.04 21.15 1.19
C ALA A 133 30.31 20.29 1.33
N ARG A 134 30.39 19.18 0.59
CA ARG A 134 31.54 18.24 0.63
C ARG A 134 32.70 18.64 -0.30
N LEU A 135 32.39 19.34 -1.37
CA LEU A 135 33.34 19.69 -2.45
C LEU A 135 33.20 21.18 -2.75
N PRO A 136 33.61 22.08 -1.82
CA PRO A 136 33.41 23.52 -1.97
C PRO A 136 34.13 24.10 -3.21
N ASP A 137 35.25 23.53 -3.58
CA ASP A 137 36.09 24.00 -4.70
C ASP A 137 35.75 23.36 -6.06
N ALA A 138 34.80 22.41 -6.10
CA ALA A 138 34.40 21.78 -7.35
C ALA A 138 33.64 22.75 -8.25
N SER A 139 33.84 22.65 -9.55
CA SER A 139 33.09 23.46 -10.51
C SER A 139 31.59 23.04 -10.55
N ASP A 140 30.72 23.95 -11.01
CA ASP A 140 29.30 23.62 -11.22
C ASP A 140 29.13 22.52 -12.26
N ALA A 141 30.04 22.43 -13.23
CA ALA A 141 30.00 21.36 -14.24
C ALA A 141 30.31 19.99 -13.60
N ASP A 142 31.31 19.91 -12.71
CA ASP A 142 31.67 18.67 -12.02
C ASP A 142 30.53 18.22 -11.07
N ILE A 143 29.93 19.18 -10.36
CA ILE A 143 28.77 18.88 -9.49
C ILE A 143 27.62 18.34 -10.31
N ARG A 144 27.26 18.99 -11.44
CA ARG A 144 26.20 18.52 -12.34
C ARG A 144 26.48 17.13 -12.89
N ALA A 145 27.71 16.89 -13.38
CA ALA A 145 28.10 15.58 -13.90
C ALA A 145 27.94 14.45 -12.86
N ARG A 146 28.28 14.72 -11.59
CA ARG A 146 28.10 13.76 -10.49
C ARG A 146 26.62 13.52 -10.19
N ILE A 147 25.78 14.55 -10.25
CA ILE A 147 24.33 14.44 -10.08
C ILE A 147 23.74 13.60 -11.21
N ASP A 148 24.11 13.88 -12.47
CA ASP A 148 23.60 13.15 -13.64
C ASP A 148 24.02 11.68 -13.62
N ALA A 149 25.23 11.38 -13.15
CA ALA A 149 25.69 10.01 -12.95
C ALA A 149 24.93 9.28 -11.83
N ALA A 150 24.59 9.98 -10.76
CA ALA A 150 23.87 9.40 -9.60
C ALA A 150 22.36 9.29 -9.84
N ILE A 151 21.79 10.21 -10.59
CA ILE A 151 20.33 10.29 -10.89
C ILE A 151 20.17 10.42 -12.41
N PRO A 152 20.32 9.32 -13.15
CA PRO A 152 20.23 9.33 -14.61
C PRO A 152 18.81 9.70 -15.07
N ALA A 153 18.73 10.33 -16.24
CA ALA A 153 17.45 10.57 -16.89
C ALA A 153 16.80 9.25 -17.28
N GLN A 154 15.49 9.13 -17.05
CA GLN A 154 14.69 8.00 -17.49
C GLN A 154 13.73 8.43 -18.61
N PRO A 155 13.38 7.52 -19.55
CA PRO A 155 12.33 7.80 -20.53
C PRO A 155 11.00 8.16 -19.83
N ALA A 156 10.30 9.18 -20.32
CA ALA A 156 9.04 9.64 -19.72
C ALA A 156 8.01 8.51 -19.58
N THR A 157 7.83 7.69 -20.61
CA THR A 157 6.86 6.58 -20.62
C THR A 157 7.14 5.53 -19.54
N THR A 158 8.41 5.19 -19.28
CA THR A 158 8.79 4.26 -18.20
C THR A 158 8.55 4.90 -16.84
N GLN A 159 8.81 6.19 -16.75
CA GLN A 159 8.62 6.97 -15.54
C GLN A 159 7.14 7.07 -15.17
N ASP A 160 6.27 7.39 -16.14
CA ASP A 160 4.82 7.52 -15.92
C ASP A 160 4.22 6.19 -15.45
N ALA A 161 4.60 5.06 -16.10
CA ALA A 161 4.12 3.75 -15.70
C ALA A 161 4.56 3.37 -14.28
N THR A 162 5.82 3.69 -13.90
CA THR A 162 6.34 3.46 -12.55
C THR A 162 5.64 4.35 -11.54
N ASP A 163 5.38 5.61 -11.89
CA ASP A 163 4.71 6.56 -11.02
C ASP A 163 3.26 6.18 -10.74
N ARG A 164 2.53 5.76 -11.77
CA ARG A 164 1.17 5.23 -11.64
C ARG A 164 1.12 3.98 -10.78
N SER A 165 2.11 3.09 -10.90
CA SER A 165 2.19 1.91 -10.03
C SER A 165 2.48 2.30 -8.59
N ALA A 166 3.34 3.31 -8.37
CA ALA A 166 3.67 3.79 -7.03
C ALA A 166 2.47 4.47 -6.35
N VAL A 167 1.69 5.31 -7.05
CA VAL A 167 0.49 5.90 -6.44
C VAL A 167 -0.55 4.84 -6.07
N ARG A 168 -0.71 3.79 -6.90
CA ARG A 168 -1.60 2.66 -6.60
C ARG A 168 -1.13 1.90 -5.37
N HIS A 169 0.17 1.68 -5.22
CA HIS A 169 0.79 1.08 -4.03
C HIS A 169 0.44 1.88 -2.76
N GLU A 170 0.65 3.19 -2.77
CA GLU A 170 0.34 4.05 -1.63
C GLU A 170 -1.16 4.10 -1.30
N ILE A 171 -2.03 4.12 -2.32
CA ILE A 171 -3.49 4.01 -2.09
C ILE A 171 -3.83 2.65 -1.47
N GLY A 172 -3.11 1.58 -1.79
CA GLY A 172 -3.25 0.25 -1.20
C GLY A 172 -3.06 0.28 0.32
N HIS A 173 -1.99 0.92 0.82
CA HIS A 173 -1.75 1.15 2.25
C HIS A 173 -2.93 1.90 2.89
N MET A 174 -3.35 3.02 2.28
CA MET A 174 -4.46 3.80 2.80
C MET A 174 -5.76 2.99 2.87
N ALA A 175 -6.05 2.20 1.83
CA ALA A 175 -7.25 1.38 1.76
C ALA A 175 -7.24 0.30 2.86
N LEU A 176 -6.14 -0.43 3.04
CA LEU A 176 -6.03 -1.46 4.07
C LEU A 176 -6.22 -0.88 5.47
N MET A 177 -5.44 0.16 5.80
CA MET A 177 -5.46 0.75 7.13
C MET A 177 -6.85 1.29 7.49
N ARG A 178 -7.52 1.95 6.57
CA ARG A 178 -8.85 2.52 6.83
C ARG A 178 -9.99 1.50 6.79
N ALA A 179 -9.83 0.41 6.05
CA ALA A 179 -10.84 -0.64 6.01
C ALA A 179 -10.84 -1.52 7.26
N PHE A 180 -9.66 -1.80 7.84
CA PHE A 180 -9.52 -2.76 8.93
C PHE A 180 -9.12 -2.12 10.27
N TRP A 181 -8.42 -0.98 10.25
CA TRP A 181 -8.05 -0.21 11.45
C TRP A 181 -8.58 1.23 11.40
N PRO A 182 -9.90 1.46 11.23
CA PRO A 182 -10.46 2.81 11.11
C PRO A 182 -10.27 3.65 12.39
N ALA A 183 -10.25 2.99 13.55
CA ALA A 183 -10.01 3.58 14.86
C ALA A 183 -9.09 2.64 15.65
N PRO A 184 -7.76 2.69 15.41
CA PRO A 184 -6.84 1.78 16.06
C PRO A 184 -6.86 1.96 17.57
N SER A 185 -6.75 0.84 18.31
CA SER A 185 -6.56 0.89 19.76
C SER A 185 -5.25 1.62 20.10
N ALA A 186 -5.14 2.16 21.31
CA ALA A 186 -3.90 2.78 21.77
C ALA A 186 -2.70 1.81 21.68
N GLN A 187 -2.93 0.53 21.92
CA GLN A 187 -1.91 -0.53 21.79
C GLN A 187 -1.49 -0.74 20.33
N ALA A 188 -2.45 -0.82 19.39
CA ALA A 188 -2.15 -0.95 17.97
C ALA A 188 -1.42 0.29 17.43
N ALA A 189 -1.84 1.49 17.85
CA ALA A 189 -1.16 2.73 17.49
C ALA A 189 0.26 2.83 18.06
N ALA A 190 0.52 2.20 19.23
CA ALA A 190 1.83 2.18 19.88
C ALA A 190 2.74 1.04 19.40
N ALA A 191 2.27 0.12 18.57
CA ALA A 191 3.04 -1.04 18.12
C ALA A 191 4.26 -0.69 17.25
N GLY A 192 4.35 0.55 16.77
CA GLY A 192 5.54 1.06 16.07
C GLY A 192 5.71 0.49 14.65
N HIS A 193 4.63 0.04 14.04
CA HIS A 193 4.63 -0.39 12.63
C HIS A 193 4.90 0.79 11.68
N TYR A 194 5.51 0.51 10.54
CA TYR A 194 5.97 1.52 9.58
C TYR A 194 4.83 2.32 8.94
N GLY A 195 3.81 1.65 8.44
CA GLY A 195 2.73 2.26 7.66
C GLY A 195 1.46 2.58 8.45
N GLY A 196 1.32 2.04 9.67
CA GLY A 196 0.10 2.19 10.46
C GLY A 196 -0.03 1.17 11.59
N PRO A 197 -1.23 0.92 12.10
CA PRO A 197 -1.46 0.01 13.21
C PRO A 197 -1.47 -1.49 12.83
N GLY A 198 -1.51 -1.82 11.55
CA GLY A 198 -1.47 -3.19 11.05
C GLY A 198 -0.05 -3.73 10.92
N PRO A 199 0.14 -5.07 10.88
CA PRO A 199 1.46 -5.67 10.67
C PRO A 199 2.08 -5.24 9.34
N ASP A 200 3.35 -4.88 9.33
CA ASP A 200 4.06 -4.33 8.17
C ASP A 200 4.03 -5.27 6.95
N TRP A 201 4.13 -6.58 7.17
CA TRP A 201 4.05 -7.55 6.07
C TRP A 201 2.68 -7.56 5.36
N LEU A 202 1.58 -7.38 6.10
CA LEU A 202 0.24 -7.36 5.53
C LEU A 202 -0.05 -6.03 4.85
N ASP A 203 0.46 -4.94 5.42
CA ASP A 203 0.38 -3.61 4.83
C ASP A 203 1.08 -3.57 3.47
N GLU A 204 2.31 -4.07 3.40
CA GLU A 204 3.04 -4.18 2.14
C GLU A 204 2.42 -5.18 1.17
N LEU A 205 1.89 -6.30 1.67
CA LEU A 205 1.18 -7.26 0.83
C LEU A 205 -0.05 -6.61 0.16
N ALA A 206 -0.81 -5.82 0.91
CA ALA A 206 -1.94 -5.09 0.33
C ALA A 206 -1.48 -4.06 -0.72
N ALA A 207 -0.41 -3.34 -0.45
CA ALA A 207 0.14 -2.35 -1.37
C ALA A 207 0.66 -2.99 -2.68
N VAL A 208 1.43 -4.07 -2.61
CA VAL A 208 1.96 -4.76 -3.81
C VAL A 208 0.87 -5.48 -4.62
N LEU A 209 -0.26 -5.82 -4.02
CA LEU A 209 -1.43 -6.35 -4.74
C LEU A 209 -2.09 -5.28 -5.62
N MET A 210 -1.98 -4.01 -5.25
CA MET A 210 -2.55 -2.87 -5.99
C MET A 210 -1.62 -2.36 -7.11
N GLU A 211 -0.35 -2.78 -7.14
CA GLU A 211 0.62 -2.38 -8.17
C GLU A 211 0.17 -2.79 -9.58
N SER A 212 0.75 -2.15 -10.61
CA SER A 212 0.55 -2.56 -12.01
C SER A 212 1.15 -3.93 -12.30
N ASP A 213 0.66 -4.61 -13.34
CA ASP A 213 1.19 -5.91 -13.76
C ASP A 213 2.71 -5.85 -14.01
N THR A 214 3.19 -4.79 -14.66
CA THR A 214 4.63 -4.58 -14.91
C THR A 214 5.44 -4.55 -13.61
N MET A 215 4.96 -3.87 -12.57
CA MET A 215 5.65 -3.83 -11.28
C MET A 215 5.55 -5.19 -10.58
N ALA A 216 4.37 -5.81 -10.59
CA ALA A 216 4.17 -7.16 -10.06
C ALA A 216 5.11 -8.18 -10.71
N ASP A 217 5.28 -8.13 -12.04
CA ASP A 217 6.20 -9.00 -12.77
C ASP A 217 7.67 -8.72 -12.42
N SER A 218 8.02 -7.46 -12.17
CA SER A 218 9.36 -7.11 -11.68
C SER A 218 9.62 -7.69 -10.28
N ARG A 219 8.61 -7.72 -9.39
CA ARG A 219 8.68 -8.39 -8.09
C ARG A 219 8.87 -9.90 -8.24
N ARG A 220 8.08 -10.53 -9.12
CA ARG A 220 8.16 -11.96 -9.42
C ARG A 220 9.51 -12.35 -10.02
N ALA A 221 10.06 -11.52 -10.90
CA ALA A 221 11.37 -11.75 -11.50
C ALA A 221 12.50 -11.81 -10.47
N LEU A 222 12.41 -11.03 -9.37
CA LEU A 222 13.35 -11.12 -8.26
C LEU A 222 13.28 -12.49 -7.58
N LEU A 223 12.09 -13.04 -7.37
CA LEU A 223 11.91 -14.36 -6.74
C LEU A 223 12.44 -15.51 -7.59
N GLY A 224 12.51 -15.32 -8.92
CA GLY A 224 13.09 -16.28 -9.86
C GLY A 224 14.62 -16.23 -9.96
N ARG A 225 15.30 -15.32 -9.27
CA ARG A 225 16.76 -15.22 -9.32
C ARG A 225 17.43 -16.38 -8.58
N PRO A 226 18.61 -16.84 -9.02
CA PRO A 226 19.36 -17.90 -8.34
C PRO A 226 19.71 -17.57 -6.89
N ASP A 227 19.94 -16.28 -6.57
CA ASP A 227 20.30 -15.78 -5.24
C ASP A 227 19.06 -15.42 -4.37
N ALA A 228 17.84 -15.66 -4.85
CA ALA A 228 16.63 -15.27 -4.11
C ALA A 228 16.56 -15.91 -2.71
N ALA A 229 16.96 -17.18 -2.58
CA ALA A 229 16.94 -17.89 -1.31
C ALA A 229 17.79 -17.22 -0.21
N ASP A 230 18.85 -16.50 -0.58
CA ASP A 230 19.75 -15.81 0.37
C ASP A 230 19.08 -14.55 0.95
N HIS A 231 18.05 -14.05 0.31
CA HIS A 231 17.37 -12.80 0.67
C HIS A 231 15.99 -13.00 1.29
N LEU A 232 15.34 -14.12 0.98
CA LEU A 232 14.00 -14.40 1.52
C LEU A 232 14.08 -14.87 2.97
N ARG A 233 13.08 -14.46 3.75
CA ARG A 233 12.95 -14.87 5.16
C ARG A 233 12.00 -16.06 5.28
N PRO A 234 12.22 -16.99 6.23
CA PRO A 234 11.20 -17.96 6.62
C PRO A 234 9.88 -17.25 6.95
N LEU A 235 8.72 -17.88 6.68
CA LEU A 235 7.43 -17.19 6.83
C LEU A 235 7.13 -16.75 8.27
N ASP A 236 7.54 -17.49 9.27
CA ASP A 236 7.42 -17.10 10.67
C ASP A 236 8.19 -15.81 10.99
N VAL A 237 9.40 -15.67 10.43
CA VAL A 237 10.21 -14.44 10.53
C VAL A 237 9.57 -13.32 9.73
N PHE A 238 9.12 -13.61 8.49
CA PHE A 238 8.50 -12.61 7.62
C PHE A 238 7.23 -12.00 8.24
N PHE A 239 6.37 -12.82 8.84
CA PHE A 239 5.15 -12.34 9.50
C PHE A 239 5.41 -11.57 10.80
N ALA A 240 6.57 -11.73 11.40
CA ALA A 240 6.96 -11.06 12.65
C ALA A 240 7.87 -9.84 12.42
N GLN A 241 8.48 -9.70 11.24
CA GLN A 241 9.46 -8.65 11.01
C GLN A 241 8.80 -7.29 10.75
N SER A 242 9.48 -6.23 11.21
CA SER A 242 9.13 -4.85 10.81
C SER A 242 9.66 -4.53 9.42
N HIS A 243 9.02 -3.56 8.77
CA HIS A 243 9.48 -3.06 7.48
C HIS A 243 10.94 -2.57 7.57
N PRO A 244 11.79 -2.88 6.58
CA PRO A 244 13.22 -2.52 6.64
C PRO A 244 13.48 -1.02 6.87
N MET A 245 12.57 -0.15 6.40
CA MET A 245 12.65 1.29 6.64
C MET A 245 12.37 1.69 8.09
N ALA A 246 11.63 0.90 8.87
CA ALA A 246 11.28 1.22 10.25
C ALA A 246 12.52 1.41 11.13
N ALA A 247 13.54 0.60 10.93
CA ALA A 247 14.81 0.71 11.66
C ALA A 247 15.54 2.06 11.45
N GLN A 248 15.24 2.75 10.35
CA GLN A 248 15.85 4.04 10.01
C GLN A 248 15.05 5.25 10.52
N LEU A 249 13.77 5.06 10.89
CA LEU A 249 12.90 6.15 11.33
C LEU A 249 13.47 6.93 12.52
N PRO A 250 13.99 6.31 13.59
CA PRO A 250 14.56 7.05 14.73
C PRO A 250 15.75 7.93 14.32
N ALA A 251 16.65 7.41 13.46
CA ALA A 251 17.79 8.16 12.95
C ALA A 251 17.35 9.31 12.04
N LEU A 252 16.32 9.10 11.22
CA LEU A 252 15.73 10.10 10.36
C LEU A 252 15.02 11.20 11.18
N GLN A 253 14.32 10.84 12.24
CA GLN A 253 13.64 11.76 13.14
C GLN A 253 14.62 12.57 13.99
N ALA A 254 15.62 11.93 14.59
CA ALA A 254 16.63 12.60 15.43
C ALA A 254 17.40 13.68 14.64
N GLN A 255 17.67 13.44 13.37
CA GLN A 255 18.32 14.41 12.51
C GLN A 255 17.37 15.50 11.98
N ALA A 256 16.05 15.24 11.94
CA ALA A 256 15.05 16.24 11.58
C ALA A 256 14.88 17.31 12.67
N THR A 257 15.08 16.96 13.94
CA THR A 257 15.03 17.89 15.08
C THR A 257 16.27 18.78 15.18
N SER A 258 17.43 18.36 14.68
CA SER A 258 18.67 19.15 14.68
C SER A 258 18.68 20.27 13.65
N ASP A 259 17.85 20.19 12.62
CA ASP A 259 17.79 21.14 11.51
C ASP A 259 16.45 21.90 11.45
N ALA A 260 15.97 22.47 12.54
CA ALA A 260 14.65 23.10 12.69
C ALA A 260 14.44 24.31 11.74
N GLY A 261 14.05 23.99 10.50
CA GLY A 261 13.51 24.91 9.50
C GLY A 261 12.30 24.27 8.83
N ALA A 262 11.15 24.96 8.86
CA ALA A 262 9.86 24.47 8.38
C ALA A 262 9.89 24.02 6.90
N GLY A 263 9.36 22.84 6.61
CA GLY A 263 9.13 22.31 5.26
C GLY A 263 9.32 20.80 5.23
N GLY A 264 8.41 20.07 4.58
CA GLY A 264 8.53 18.63 4.36
C GLY A 264 9.89 18.29 3.76
N ARG A 265 10.63 17.36 4.38
CA ARG A 265 12.03 17.12 4.03
C ARG A 265 12.17 15.82 3.27
N VAL A 266 12.52 15.92 2.00
CA VAL A 266 13.10 14.80 1.25
C VAL A 266 14.55 14.64 1.70
N ARG A 267 14.87 13.42 2.17
CA ARG A 267 16.23 13.09 2.57
C ARG A 267 16.84 12.13 1.58
N VAL A 268 18.01 12.47 1.07
CA VAL A 268 18.79 11.59 0.22
C VAL A 268 19.75 10.79 1.12
N LEU A 269 19.45 9.53 1.33
CA LEU A 269 20.42 8.57 1.87
C LEU A 269 21.47 8.30 0.80
N SER A 270 22.72 8.20 1.17
CA SER A 270 23.83 7.95 0.23
C SER A 270 24.79 6.90 0.78
N GLY A 271 25.55 6.27 -0.12
CA GLY A 271 26.57 5.28 0.21
C GLY A 271 25.98 3.87 0.44
N GLU A 272 26.81 2.98 0.99
CA GLU A 272 26.48 1.56 1.18
C GLU A 272 25.25 1.32 2.07
N ALA A 273 25.04 2.16 3.09
CA ALA A 273 23.86 2.03 3.97
C ALA A 273 22.56 2.25 3.20
N ALA A 274 22.52 3.25 2.31
CA ALA A 274 21.37 3.50 1.45
C ALA A 274 21.15 2.36 0.45
N GLN A 275 22.22 1.81 -0.11
CA GLN A 275 22.12 0.69 -1.05
C GLN A 275 21.62 -0.59 -0.36
N ARG A 276 22.13 -0.90 0.84
CA ARG A 276 21.63 -2.04 1.63
C ARG A 276 20.15 -1.88 1.95
N LEU A 277 19.74 -0.72 2.47
CA LEU A 277 18.35 -0.47 2.82
C LEU A 277 17.42 -0.58 1.61
N ALA A 278 17.80 -0.01 0.47
CA ALA A 278 17.03 -0.15 -0.77
C ALA A 278 16.98 -1.61 -1.25
N GLY A 279 18.07 -2.37 -1.04
CA GLY A 279 18.13 -3.80 -1.32
C GLY A 279 17.18 -4.59 -0.42
N ASP A 280 17.24 -4.36 0.88
CA ASP A 280 16.39 -5.05 1.87
C ASP A 280 14.90 -4.74 1.63
N ALA A 281 14.56 -3.49 1.38
CA ALA A 281 13.18 -3.11 1.06
C ALA A 281 12.70 -3.77 -0.25
N ARG A 282 13.54 -3.82 -1.27
CA ARG A 282 13.20 -4.47 -2.55
C ARG A 282 12.87 -5.95 -2.38
N TRP A 283 13.64 -6.67 -1.54
CA TRP A 283 13.40 -8.08 -1.25
C TRP A 283 12.17 -8.28 -0.36
N PHE A 284 11.93 -7.37 0.57
CA PHE A 284 10.71 -7.38 1.38
C PHE A 284 9.45 -7.26 0.52
N TYR A 285 9.42 -6.32 -0.42
CA TYR A 285 8.33 -6.17 -1.38
C TYR A 285 8.17 -7.38 -2.30
N ALA A 286 9.28 -7.94 -2.79
CA ALA A 286 9.23 -9.14 -3.62
C ALA A 286 8.67 -10.33 -2.83
N GLN A 287 9.07 -10.51 -1.57
CA GLN A 287 8.54 -11.56 -0.70
C GLN A 287 7.05 -11.33 -0.39
N ALA A 288 6.62 -10.10 -0.09
CA ALA A 288 5.22 -9.75 0.12
C ALA A 288 4.37 -10.12 -1.11
N ARG A 289 4.85 -9.79 -2.33
CA ARG A 289 4.20 -10.18 -3.57
C ARG A 289 4.18 -11.70 -3.76
N GLY A 290 5.28 -12.37 -3.52
CA GLY A 290 5.36 -13.83 -3.63
C GLY A 290 4.41 -14.53 -2.66
N VAL A 291 4.35 -14.08 -1.40
CA VAL A 291 3.42 -14.62 -0.40
C VAL A 291 1.98 -14.38 -0.82
N ALA A 292 1.66 -13.22 -1.39
CA ALA A 292 0.33 -12.96 -1.94
C ALA A 292 -0.01 -13.94 -3.07
N ASP A 293 0.88 -14.10 -4.05
CA ASP A 293 0.69 -15.04 -5.17
C ASP A 293 0.57 -16.50 -4.68
N PHE A 294 1.35 -16.89 -3.66
CA PHE A 294 1.28 -18.22 -3.06
C PHE A 294 -0.05 -18.48 -2.36
N LEU A 295 -0.51 -17.55 -1.53
CA LEU A 295 -1.78 -17.67 -0.83
C LEU A 295 -2.96 -17.70 -1.80
N LEU A 296 -2.94 -16.89 -2.86
CA LEU A 296 -3.95 -16.92 -3.93
C LEU A 296 -3.94 -18.22 -4.72
N ALA A 297 -2.76 -18.81 -4.97
CA ALA A 297 -2.64 -20.08 -5.68
C ALA A 297 -3.04 -21.28 -4.81
N SER A 298 -2.97 -21.14 -3.49
CA SER A 298 -3.25 -22.21 -2.52
C SER A 298 -4.65 -22.13 -1.91
N SER A 299 -5.34 -21.00 -2.10
CA SER A 299 -6.68 -20.76 -1.57
C SER A 299 -7.72 -20.77 -2.69
N ASP A 300 -8.89 -21.36 -2.43
CA ASP A 300 -10.04 -21.33 -3.34
C ASP A 300 -10.79 -19.98 -3.34
N ASP A 301 -10.43 -19.07 -2.43
CA ASP A 301 -11.09 -17.77 -2.27
C ASP A 301 -10.09 -16.62 -2.44
N PRO A 302 -10.20 -15.80 -3.49
CA PRO A 302 -9.32 -14.64 -3.68
C PRO A 302 -9.44 -13.58 -2.57
N ALA A 303 -10.57 -13.55 -1.84
CA ALA A 303 -10.80 -12.64 -0.73
C ALA A 303 -10.21 -13.13 0.62
N VAL A 304 -9.33 -14.12 0.61
CA VAL A 304 -8.65 -14.67 1.79
C VAL A 304 -7.98 -13.60 2.65
N PHE A 305 -7.41 -12.57 2.02
CA PHE A 305 -6.73 -11.47 2.72
C PHE A 305 -7.67 -10.63 3.58
N GLY A 306 -8.94 -10.50 3.19
CA GLY A 306 -9.95 -9.83 4.03
C GLY A 306 -10.21 -10.56 5.34
N SER A 307 -10.24 -11.90 5.31
CA SER A 307 -10.35 -12.72 6.53
C SER A 307 -9.11 -12.60 7.41
N ILE A 308 -7.92 -12.66 6.81
CA ILE A 308 -6.64 -12.46 7.53
C ILE A 308 -6.63 -11.07 8.18
N ALA A 309 -6.87 -10.02 7.41
CA ALA A 309 -6.83 -8.65 7.90
C ALA A 309 -7.82 -8.38 9.04
N ALA A 310 -9.04 -8.92 8.96
CA ALA A 310 -10.03 -8.81 10.02
C ALA A 310 -9.57 -9.48 11.31
N PHE A 311 -9.04 -10.70 11.23
CA PHE A 311 -8.55 -11.43 12.39
C PHE A 311 -7.36 -10.74 13.08
N LEU A 312 -6.43 -10.19 12.28
CA LEU A 312 -5.29 -9.45 12.81
C LEU A 312 -5.72 -8.09 13.40
N ALA A 313 -6.72 -7.44 12.82
CA ALA A 313 -7.27 -6.19 13.37
C ALA A 313 -7.96 -6.39 14.72
N ASP A 314 -8.50 -7.57 14.97
CA ASP A 314 -9.08 -7.98 16.26
C ASP A 314 -8.00 -8.42 17.28
N GLY A 315 -6.70 -8.27 16.95
CA GLY A 315 -5.57 -8.55 17.83
C GLY A 315 -5.04 -9.98 17.75
N GLY A 316 -5.46 -10.75 16.75
CA GLY A 316 -4.89 -12.07 16.46
C GLY A 316 -3.55 -11.97 15.71
N ASP A 317 -2.97 -13.14 15.45
CA ASP A 317 -1.77 -13.29 14.62
C ASP A 317 -2.00 -14.33 13.51
N MET A 318 -1.00 -14.49 12.64
CA MET A 318 -1.13 -15.40 11.48
C MET A 318 -1.25 -16.87 11.90
N ASP A 319 -0.58 -17.30 12.98
CA ASP A 319 -0.68 -18.68 13.45
C ASP A 319 -2.08 -18.98 14.03
N GLY A 320 -2.62 -18.05 14.81
CA GLY A 320 -4.00 -18.13 15.31
C GLY A 320 -5.04 -18.10 14.17
N TRP A 321 -4.83 -17.29 13.15
CA TRP A 321 -5.72 -17.27 11.98
C TRP A 321 -5.68 -18.61 11.23
N LEU A 322 -4.51 -19.16 10.99
CA LEU A 322 -4.35 -20.47 10.34
C LEU A 322 -5.01 -21.58 11.16
N ALA A 323 -4.80 -21.60 12.47
CA ALA A 323 -5.43 -22.59 13.37
C ALA A 323 -6.98 -22.52 13.30
N ALA A 324 -7.53 -21.31 13.25
CA ALA A 324 -8.98 -21.11 13.25
C ALA A 324 -9.61 -21.25 11.85
N HIS A 325 -8.93 -20.85 10.81
CA HIS A 325 -9.51 -20.64 9.48
C HIS A 325 -8.77 -21.35 8.34
N GLY A 326 -7.53 -21.79 8.52
CA GLY A 326 -6.68 -22.35 7.46
C GLY A 326 -7.38 -23.43 6.64
N ASN A 327 -8.01 -24.42 7.30
CA ASN A 327 -8.72 -25.51 6.62
C ASN A 327 -9.87 -25.01 5.72
N ARG A 328 -10.55 -23.93 6.08
CA ARG A 328 -11.64 -23.35 5.27
C ARG A 328 -11.14 -22.83 3.93
N TYR A 329 -9.91 -22.36 3.90
CA TYR A 329 -9.25 -21.79 2.72
C TYR A 329 -8.30 -22.79 2.01
N GLY A 330 -8.34 -24.05 2.37
CA GLY A 330 -7.44 -25.06 1.79
C GLY A 330 -5.98 -24.91 2.22
N LEU A 331 -5.72 -24.10 3.25
CA LEU A 331 -4.39 -23.80 3.75
C LEU A 331 -4.02 -24.67 4.98
N PRO A 332 -2.72 -24.86 5.27
CA PRO A 332 -2.26 -25.48 6.49
C PRO A 332 -2.77 -24.74 7.74
N THR A 333 -2.79 -25.43 8.89
CA THR A 333 -3.29 -24.87 10.16
C THR A 333 -2.19 -24.28 11.06
N THR A 334 -0.94 -24.24 10.59
CA THR A 334 0.20 -23.64 11.33
C THR A 334 1.12 -22.90 10.37
N VAL A 335 1.80 -21.87 10.87
CA VAL A 335 2.80 -21.10 10.11
C VAL A 335 3.96 -22.00 9.67
N ALA A 336 4.38 -22.98 10.50
CA ALA A 336 5.45 -23.91 10.14
C ALA A 336 5.08 -24.77 8.92
N ALA A 337 3.87 -25.33 8.88
CA ALA A 337 3.40 -26.12 7.75
C ALA A 337 3.18 -25.24 6.50
N LEU A 338 2.69 -24.00 6.68
CA LEU A 338 2.57 -23.02 5.59
C LEU A 338 3.95 -22.68 5.02
N GLY A 339 4.97 -22.52 5.86
CA GLY A 339 6.36 -22.28 5.46
C GLY A 339 6.95 -23.41 4.64
N ALA A 340 6.67 -24.66 5.01
CA ALA A 340 7.07 -25.83 4.22
C ALA A 340 6.41 -25.85 2.84
N ALA A 341 5.10 -25.55 2.75
CA ALA A 341 4.35 -25.45 1.51
C ALA A 341 4.86 -24.28 0.64
N TRP A 342 5.15 -23.13 1.23
CA TRP A 342 5.79 -21.99 0.56
C TRP A 342 7.13 -22.35 -0.09
N THR A 343 8.01 -23.06 0.65
CA THR A 343 9.30 -23.49 0.13
C THR A 343 9.15 -24.41 -1.08
N GLN A 344 8.21 -25.35 -1.02
CA GLN A 344 7.90 -26.24 -2.14
C GLN A 344 7.34 -25.48 -3.36
N TRP A 345 6.46 -24.52 -3.12
CA TRP A 345 5.87 -23.68 -4.16
C TRP A 345 6.92 -22.82 -4.87
N LEU A 346 7.88 -22.23 -4.14
CA LEU A 346 9.00 -21.50 -4.71
C LEU A 346 9.91 -22.40 -5.56
N ALA A 347 10.26 -23.59 -5.05
CA ALA A 347 11.10 -24.54 -5.76
C ALA A 347 10.45 -24.99 -7.09
N ALA A 348 9.14 -25.22 -7.09
CA ALA A 348 8.40 -25.59 -8.30
C ALA A 348 8.42 -24.48 -9.38
N ARG A 349 8.41 -23.22 -8.97
CA ARG A 349 8.49 -22.05 -9.88
C ARG A 349 9.89 -21.83 -10.44
N GLY A 350 10.92 -22.04 -9.62
CA GLY A 350 12.32 -21.96 -10.06
C GLY A 350 12.72 -23.07 -11.02
N ALA A 351 12.01 -24.21 -11.00
CA ALA A 351 12.22 -25.31 -11.93
C ALA A 351 11.48 -25.16 -13.28
N GLN A 352 10.56 -24.19 -13.41
CA GLN A 352 9.90 -23.92 -14.67
C GLN A 352 10.87 -23.16 -15.61
N PRO A 353 11.17 -23.70 -16.83
CA PRO A 353 11.92 -22.93 -17.82
C PRO A 353 11.15 -21.64 -18.11
N ALA A 354 11.88 -20.53 -18.25
CA ALA A 354 11.28 -19.27 -18.67
C ALA A 354 10.46 -19.54 -19.94
N THR A 355 9.14 -19.50 -19.80
CA THR A 355 8.25 -19.62 -20.97
C THR A 355 8.57 -18.44 -21.85
N ASP A 356 9.03 -18.73 -23.07
CA ASP A 356 9.34 -17.74 -24.10
C ASP A 356 8.26 -16.68 -24.13
N ALA A 357 8.67 -15.44 -23.87
CA ALA A 357 7.81 -14.29 -24.11
C ALA A 357 7.33 -14.36 -25.57
N PRO A 358 6.05 -14.12 -25.87
CA PRO A 358 5.55 -14.15 -27.23
C PRO A 358 6.37 -13.16 -28.06
N GLN A 359 7.13 -13.68 -29.03
CA GLN A 359 7.79 -12.85 -30.02
C GLN A 359 6.68 -12.12 -30.79
N VAL A 360 6.53 -10.84 -30.53
CA VAL A 360 5.71 -9.95 -31.36
C VAL A 360 6.39 -9.88 -32.72
N ARG A 361 5.76 -10.51 -33.72
CA ARG A 361 6.10 -10.32 -35.12
C ARG A 361 5.49 -9.05 -35.66
#